data_0aa6c1706b16d94e2dd1b3da5e5ff7c1
#
_entry.id   0aa6c1706b16d94e2dd1b3da5e5ff7c1
#
_cell.length_a   1.000
_cell.length_b   1.000
_cell.length_c   1.000
_cell.angle_alpha   90.00
_cell.angle_beta   90.00
_cell.angle_gamma   90.00
#
_symmetry.space_group_name_H-M   'P 1'
#
loop_
_entity.id
_entity.type
_entity.pdbx_description
1 polymer ?
#
loop_
_entity_poly.entity_id
_entity_poly.type
_entity_poly.pdbx_seq_one_letter_code
_entity_poly.pdbx_strand_id
1 'polypeptide(L)'
;MQQVTVRVPASTSNLGPGFDCLGVALRIYNSVTVTRGQLREQLHPQIVSQAAGRFFQQARRRAFPFSFSIVEKIPRSRGLGSSATIRLGILYALNQLSGDPLDKLTIFQLCADLEGHPDNAAPAAFGGFTVVGGSTRCADSRKLVRGRVRPTGGLLGRGVSTFQRFEVSPRLYFVLFVPDLEIRTSRARKLLPSKISHAAAVANCANACAIAVAFVSKDYEKLRGAFADYLHQPFRAKLISFLPGVIVGAEKAGALGAFLSGSGSTICAITLQHPDRVAAAMKRAARSSLSRTIITRADNRGTQILNLKSEI
;
A
#
# COMPACT_ATOMS: atom_id res chain seq x y z
N MET A 1 21.66 7.20 -24.50
CA MET A 1 20.25 6.83 -24.23
C MET A 1 19.81 7.49 -22.96
N GLN A 2 18.59 8.04 -22.92
CA GLN A 2 18.05 8.59 -21.66
C GLN A 2 17.47 7.45 -20.83
N GLN A 3 17.94 7.32 -19.58
CA GLN A 3 17.54 6.28 -18.66
C GLN A 3 17.16 6.89 -17.32
N VAL A 4 16.09 6.38 -16.70
CA VAL A 4 15.63 6.81 -15.37
C VAL A 4 15.38 5.58 -14.51
N THR A 5 15.95 5.57 -13.31
CA THR A 5 15.69 4.56 -12.29
C THR A 5 14.87 5.14 -11.16
N VAL A 6 13.79 4.48 -10.81
CA VAL A 6 12.86 4.88 -9.75
C VAL A 6 12.84 3.82 -8.67
N ARG A 7 13.10 4.21 -7.43
CA ARG A 7 12.98 3.36 -6.26
C ARG A 7 11.64 3.62 -5.56
N VAL A 8 10.86 2.56 -5.39
CA VAL A 8 9.52 2.63 -4.82
C VAL A 8 9.42 1.72 -3.60
N PRO A 9 8.99 2.24 -2.42
CA PRO A 9 8.87 1.44 -1.21
C PRO A 9 7.64 0.50 -1.28
N ALA A 10 7.74 -0.64 -0.60
CA ALA A 10 6.61 -1.48 -0.26
C ALA A 10 5.59 -0.72 0.61
N SER A 11 4.40 -1.25 0.71
CA SER A 11 3.38 -0.75 1.61
C SER A 11 2.68 -1.89 2.35
N THR A 12 2.29 -1.63 3.59
CA THR A 12 1.26 -2.41 4.28
C THR A 12 0.00 -1.56 4.36
N SER A 13 -1.14 -2.14 4.02
CA SER A 13 -2.40 -1.41 3.93
C SER A 13 -3.50 -2.06 4.78
N ASN A 14 -4.59 -1.36 4.94
CA ASN A 14 -5.73 -1.65 5.80
C ASN A 14 -5.44 -1.49 7.31
N LEU A 15 -4.30 -1.91 7.81
CA LEU A 15 -3.95 -1.86 9.24
C LEU A 15 -5.07 -2.41 10.16
N GLY A 16 -5.66 -3.55 9.76
CA GLY A 16 -6.88 -4.07 10.39
C GLY A 16 -8.10 -3.27 9.96
N PRO A 17 -8.71 -2.44 10.82
CA PRO A 17 -10.02 -1.80 10.58
C PRO A 17 -10.01 -0.68 9.52
N GLY A 18 -8.86 -0.24 9.03
CA GLY A 18 -8.74 0.84 8.04
C GLY A 18 -8.82 0.36 6.59
N PHE A 19 -9.76 -0.54 6.28
CA PHE A 19 -9.94 -1.13 4.97
C PHE A 19 -10.08 -0.09 3.85
N ASP A 20 -9.23 -0.20 2.81
CA ASP A 20 -9.13 0.71 1.66
C ASP A 20 -8.84 2.20 2.03
N CYS A 21 -8.48 2.48 3.31
CA CYS A 21 -8.24 3.84 3.80
C CYS A 21 -6.83 4.05 4.35
N LEU A 22 -6.30 3.09 5.13
CA LEU A 22 -5.05 3.27 5.86
C LEU A 22 -3.90 2.52 5.21
N GLY A 23 -2.72 3.15 5.19
CA GLY A 23 -1.52 2.53 4.70
C GLY A 23 -0.23 3.10 5.30
N VAL A 24 0.83 2.29 5.31
CA VAL A 24 2.19 2.70 5.73
C VAL A 24 3.20 2.23 4.70
N ALA A 25 4.09 3.10 4.29
CA ALA A 25 5.24 2.73 3.46
C ALA A 25 6.33 2.04 4.30
N LEU A 26 6.97 1.03 3.73
CA LEU A 26 7.96 0.20 4.40
C LEU A 26 9.31 0.26 3.69
N ARG A 27 10.43 0.19 4.44
CA ARG A 27 11.79 0.19 3.89
C ARG A 27 12.18 -1.14 3.23
N ILE A 28 11.38 -1.56 2.26
CA ILE A 28 11.63 -2.65 1.33
C ILE A 28 11.30 -2.07 -0.04
N TYR A 29 12.15 -2.21 -1.04
CA TYR A 29 12.02 -1.43 -2.27
C TYR A 29 12.07 -2.30 -3.51
N ASN A 30 11.25 -1.96 -4.51
CA ASN A 30 11.50 -2.31 -5.89
C ASN A 30 12.19 -1.13 -6.58
N SER A 31 13.08 -1.43 -7.52
CA SER A 31 13.68 -0.43 -8.41
C SER A 31 13.25 -0.72 -9.84
N VAL A 32 12.63 0.27 -10.47
CA VAL A 32 12.16 0.21 -11.86
C VAL A 32 13.02 1.13 -12.69
N THR A 33 13.67 0.58 -13.70
CA THR A 33 14.49 1.35 -14.65
C THR A 33 13.77 1.38 -15.99
N VAL A 34 13.60 2.57 -16.56
CA VAL A 34 13.03 2.77 -17.91
C VAL A 34 14.07 3.46 -18.78
N THR A 35 14.29 2.90 -19.96
CA THR A 35 15.22 3.44 -20.97
C THR A 35 14.45 3.83 -22.23
N ARG A 36 14.56 5.10 -22.64
CA ARG A 36 13.94 5.60 -23.87
C ARG A 36 14.71 5.12 -25.10
N GLY A 37 14.00 4.62 -26.10
CA GLY A 37 14.54 4.14 -27.37
C GLY A 37 14.21 2.67 -27.63
N GLN A 38 14.35 2.23 -28.86
CA GLN A 38 14.17 0.83 -29.25
C GLN A 38 15.42 0.03 -28.90
N LEU A 39 15.34 -0.76 -27.86
CA LEU A 39 16.22 -1.90 -27.61
C LEU A 39 15.35 -3.15 -27.79
N ARG A 40 15.20 -3.69 -29.01
CA ARG A 40 14.37 -4.83 -29.43
C ARG A 40 12.88 -4.68 -29.01
N GLU A 41 11.94 -5.21 -29.74
CA GLU A 41 10.53 -5.26 -29.40
C GLU A 41 10.34 -6.03 -28.09
N GLN A 42 10.23 -5.32 -26.99
CA GLN A 42 9.91 -5.92 -25.70
C GLN A 42 8.39 -5.90 -25.53
N LEU A 43 7.78 -7.08 -25.53
CA LEU A 43 6.38 -7.22 -25.13
C LEU A 43 6.24 -6.80 -23.67
N HIS A 44 5.58 -5.67 -23.44
CA HIS A 44 5.35 -5.18 -22.08
C HIS A 44 4.23 -5.99 -21.41
N PRO A 45 4.44 -6.49 -20.18
CA PRO A 45 3.37 -7.04 -19.38
C PRO A 45 2.19 -6.06 -19.25
N GLN A 46 0.99 -6.57 -19.16
CA GLN A 46 -0.23 -5.76 -19.10
C GLN A 46 -0.16 -4.63 -18.07
N ILE A 47 0.43 -4.87 -16.90
CA ILE A 47 0.58 -3.87 -15.84
C ILE A 47 1.42 -2.65 -16.29
N VAL A 48 2.46 -2.90 -17.09
CA VAL A 48 3.35 -1.85 -17.63
C VAL A 48 2.66 -1.10 -18.77
N SER A 49 2.04 -1.83 -19.71
CA SER A 49 1.32 -1.24 -20.84
C SER A 49 0.16 -0.36 -20.39
N GLN A 50 -0.60 -0.79 -19.38
CA GLN A 50 -1.68 0.01 -18.79
C GLN A 50 -1.15 1.29 -18.13
N ALA A 51 -0.07 1.20 -17.34
CA ALA A 51 0.53 2.37 -16.70
C ALA A 51 1.05 3.37 -17.75
N ALA A 52 1.77 2.90 -18.76
CA ALA A 52 2.30 3.74 -19.84
C ALA A 52 1.16 4.40 -20.65
N GLY A 53 0.14 3.64 -21.06
CA GLY A 53 -0.99 4.18 -21.81
C GLY A 53 -1.73 5.28 -21.05
N ARG A 54 -1.99 5.06 -19.75
CA ARG A 54 -2.63 6.08 -18.88
C ARG A 54 -1.74 7.31 -18.69
N PHE A 55 -0.42 7.12 -18.56
CA PHE A 55 0.52 8.22 -18.47
C PHE A 55 0.47 9.10 -19.73
N PHE A 56 0.69 8.54 -20.93
CA PHE A 56 0.72 9.31 -22.17
C PHE A 56 -0.61 10.01 -22.47
N GLN A 57 -1.73 9.36 -22.15
CA GLN A 57 -3.07 9.94 -22.26
C GLN A 57 -3.23 11.17 -21.35
N GLN A 58 -2.86 11.05 -20.07
CA GLN A 58 -3.00 12.12 -19.08
C GLN A 58 -2.04 13.28 -19.36
N ALA A 59 -0.79 12.96 -19.70
CA ALA A 59 0.25 13.93 -20.00
C ALA A 59 0.03 14.65 -21.35
N ARG A 60 -0.91 14.17 -22.17
CA ARG A 60 -1.14 14.66 -23.55
C ARG A 60 0.16 14.68 -24.35
N ARG A 61 0.97 13.64 -24.22
CA ARG A 61 2.24 13.48 -24.91
C ARG A 61 2.16 12.33 -25.91
N ARG A 62 2.90 12.47 -27.03
CA ARG A 62 3.07 11.36 -27.97
C ARG A 62 3.85 10.25 -27.29
N ALA A 63 3.34 9.01 -27.39
CA ALA A 63 4.05 7.85 -26.89
C ALA A 63 5.38 7.65 -27.64
N PHE A 64 6.39 7.23 -26.93
CA PHE A 64 7.68 6.84 -27.47
C PHE A 64 8.02 5.40 -27.05
N PRO A 65 8.81 4.68 -27.86
CA PRO A 65 9.27 3.34 -27.51
C PRO A 65 10.19 3.40 -26.29
N PHE A 66 10.06 2.43 -25.40
CA PHE A 66 10.92 2.28 -24.23
C PHE A 66 11.09 0.81 -23.87
N SER A 67 12.19 0.49 -23.20
CA SER A 67 12.40 -0.76 -22.49
C SER A 67 12.38 -0.51 -20.99
N PHE A 68 12.16 -1.58 -20.19
CA PHE A 68 12.19 -1.49 -18.75
C PHE A 68 12.85 -2.71 -18.12
N SER A 69 13.37 -2.54 -16.91
CA SER A 69 13.81 -3.62 -16.03
C SER A 69 13.35 -3.35 -14.61
N ILE A 70 13.20 -4.42 -13.82
CA ILE A 70 12.76 -4.32 -12.43
C ILE A 70 13.67 -5.18 -11.57
N VAL A 71 14.25 -4.56 -10.52
CA VAL A 71 14.90 -5.29 -9.42
C VAL A 71 13.85 -5.43 -8.32
N GLU A 72 13.34 -6.66 -8.15
CA GLU A 72 12.25 -6.96 -7.22
C GLU A 72 12.79 -7.49 -5.89
N LYS A 73 12.49 -6.78 -4.80
CA LYS A 73 12.72 -7.24 -3.42
C LYS A 73 11.41 -7.38 -2.64
N ILE A 74 10.30 -6.87 -3.20
CA ILE A 74 8.96 -6.94 -2.61
C ILE A 74 8.27 -8.21 -3.10
N PRO A 75 7.84 -9.12 -2.21
CA PRO A 75 7.15 -10.34 -2.59
C PRO A 75 5.85 -10.05 -3.37
N ARG A 76 5.72 -10.67 -4.55
CA ARG A 76 4.51 -10.55 -5.37
C ARG A 76 3.33 -11.26 -4.73
N SER A 77 2.11 -10.72 -4.88
CA SER A 77 0.85 -11.32 -4.43
C SER A 77 0.84 -11.74 -2.94
N ARG A 78 1.53 -10.95 -2.10
CA ARG A 78 1.64 -11.18 -0.65
C ARG A 78 1.08 -10.01 0.19
N GLY A 79 0.32 -9.08 -0.42
CA GLY A 79 -0.27 -7.95 0.31
C GLY A 79 0.70 -6.85 0.72
N LEU A 80 1.82 -6.69 0.01
CA LEU A 80 2.86 -5.68 0.26
C LEU A 80 2.93 -4.60 -0.84
N GLY A 81 1.88 -4.40 -1.61
CA GLY A 81 1.78 -3.33 -2.61
C GLY A 81 2.70 -3.49 -3.83
N SER A 82 3.17 -4.72 -4.18
CA SER A 82 4.09 -4.93 -5.30
C SER A 82 3.57 -4.38 -6.63
N SER A 83 2.26 -4.50 -6.94
CA SER A 83 1.69 -3.95 -8.18
C SER A 83 1.75 -2.42 -8.21
N ALA A 84 1.40 -1.77 -7.10
CA ALA A 84 1.47 -0.32 -6.98
C ALA A 84 2.92 0.19 -7.18
N THR A 85 3.92 -0.56 -6.69
CA THR A 85 5.33 -0.17 -6.86
C THR A 85 5.78 -0.24 -8.30
N ILE A 86 5.33 -1.24 -9.08
CA ILE A 86 5.64 -1.34 -10.51
C ILE A 86 4.98 -0.18 -11.26
N ARG A 87 3.68 0.05 -11.02
CA ARG A 87 2.95 1.15 -11.69
C ARG A 87 3.56 2.51 -11.39
N LEU A 88 3.82 2.82 -10.11
CA LEU A 88 4.47 4.08 -9.73
C LEU A 88 5.85 4.21 -10.37
N GLY A 89 6.66 3.15 -10.36
CA GLY A 89 7.98 3.15 -10.97
C GLY A 89 7.92 3.53 -12.47
N ILE A 90 7.01 2.91 -13.22
CA ILE A 90 6.81 3.23 -14.65
C ILE A 90 6.28 4.66 -14.84
N LEU A 91 5.26 5.07 -14.07
CA LEU A 91 4.66 6.40 -14.17
C LEU A 91 5.69 7.52 -13.89
N TYR A 92 6.47 7.40 -12.81
CA TYR A 92 7.50 8.38 -12.46
C TYR A 92 8.64 8.42 -13.48
N ALA A 93 9.10 7.25 -13.96
CA ALA A 93 10.17 7.20 -14.94
C ALA A 93 9.74 7.81 -16.28
N LEU A 94 8.53 7.50 -16.77
CA LEU A 94 8.00 8.11 -17.98
C LEU A 94 7.77 9.61 -17.81
N ASN A 95 7.35 10.06 -16.63
CA ASN A 95 7.19 11.48 -16.32
C ASN A 95 8.51 12.23 -16.46
N GLN A 96 9.57 11.74 -15.81
CA GLN A 96 10.91 12.32 -15.88
C GLN A 96 11.45 12.31 -17.33
N LEU A 97 11.28 11.22 -18.08
CA LEU A 97 11.70 11.10 -19.48
C LEU A 97 10.90 12.00 -20.44
N SER A 98 9.77 12.51 -20.00
CA SER A 98 8.89 13.43 -20.76
C SER A 98 9.03 14.89 -20.33
N GLY A 99 9.96 15.23 -19.40
CA GLY A 99 10.18 16.56 -18.87
C GLY A 99 9.19 16.97 -17.78
N ASP A 100 8.77 16.01 -16.95
CA ASP A 100 7.92 16.19 -15.75
C ASP A 100 6.58 16.91 -15.99
N PRO A 101 5.78 16.49 -17.00
CA PRO A 101 4.51 17.16 -17.29
C PRO A 101 3.43 16.97 -16.22
N LEU A 102 3.57 15.98 -15.33
CA LEU A 102 2.60 15.68 -14.29
C LEU A 102 3.21 15.90 -12.90
N ASP A 103 2.41 16.44 -11.99
CA ASP A 103 2.79 16.55 -10.59
C ASP A 103 2.64 15.21 -9.83
N LYS A 104 3.22 15.15 -8.64
CA LYS A 104 3.24 13.95 -7.79
C LYS A 104 1.83 13.46 -7.44
N LEU A 105 0.89 14.37 -7.24
CA LEU A 105 -0.49 14.05 -6.89
C LEU A 105 -1.21 13.39 -8.06
N THR A 106 -1.04 13.93 -9.26
CA THR A 106 -1.62 13.36 -10.50
C THR A 106 -1.05 11.96 -10.77
N ILE A 107 0.26 11.74 -10.59
CA ILE A 107 0.87 10.41 -10.74
C ILE A 107 0.30 9.41 -9.72
N PHE A 108 0.12 9.82 -8.47
CA PHE A 108 -0.53 9.00 -7.45
C PHE A 108 -1.97 8.64 -7.85
N GLN A 109 -2.76 9.61 -8.32
CA GLN A 109 -4.14 9.38 -8.75
C GLN A 109 -4.22 8.37 -9.90
N LEU A 110 -3.34 8.49 -10.90
CA LEU A 110 -3.25 7.52 -11.99
C LEU A 110 -2.95 6.10 -11.46
N CYS A 111 -2.05 5.98 -10.51
CA CYS A 111 -1.74 4.69 -9.89
C CYS A 111 -2.94 4.15 -9.10
N ALA A 112 -3.60 4.98 -8.30
CA ALA A 112 -4.78 4.60 -7.50
C ALA A 112 -5.95 4.14 -8.40
N ASP A 113 -6.18 4.82 -9.52
CA ASP A 113 -7.19 4.43 -10.51
C ASP A 113 -6.89 3.06 -11.12
N LEU A 114 -5.62 2.82 -11.46
CA LEU A 114 -5.17 1.55 -12.03
C LEU A 114 -5.19 0.38 -11.02
N GLU A 115 -4.95 0.65 -9.74
CA GLU A 115 -5.09 -0.34 -8.66
C GLU A 115 -6.56 -0.59 -8.29
N GLY A 116 -7.43 0.40 -8.48
CA GLY A 116 -8.83 0.40 -8.07
C GLY A 116 -9.04 0.74 -6.59
N HIS A 117 -7.97 1.03 -5.85
CA HIS A 117 -7.97 1.45 -4.45
C HIS A 117 -6.66 2.20 -4.13
N PRO A 118 -6.70 3.26 -3.27
CA PRO A 118 -5.56 4.14 -3.07
C PRO A 118 -4.61 3.74 -1.94
N ASP A 119 -4.99 2.81 -1.07
CA ASP A 119 -4.37 2.46 0.21
C ASP A 119 -2.92 1.94 0.13
N ASN A 120 -2.54 1.33 -1.01
CA ASN A 120 -1.16 0.94 -1.30
C ASN A 120 -0.42 2.00 -2.11
N ALA A 121 -1.11 2.68 -3.03
CA ALA A 121 -0.51 3.69 -3.90
C ALA A 121 -0.07 4.94 -3.10
N ALA A 122 -0.89 5.38 -2.12
CA ALA A 122 -0.60 6.57 -1.34
C ALA A 122 0.70 6.46 -0.51
N PRO A 123 0.86 5.45 0.37
CA PRO A 123 2.10 5.34 1.11
C PRO A 123 3.30 5.06 0.20
N ALA A 124 3.17 4.27 -0.85
CA ALA A 124 4.25 4.02 -1.79
C ALA A 124 4.70 5.32 -2.50
N ALA A 125 3.76 6.18 -2.91
CA ALA A 125 4.07 7.45 -3.56
C ALA A 125 4.68 8.47 -2.58
N PHE A 126 4.07 8.65 -1.41
CA PHE A 126 4.36 9.78 -0.52
C PHE A 126 5.18 9.43 0.73
N GLY A 127 5.29 8.15 1.08
CA GLY A 127 5.91 7.71 2.32
C GLY A 127 5.03 7.95 3.55
N GLY A 128 5.49 7.42 4.70
CA GLY A 128 4.85 7.61 5.99
C GLY A 128 3.58 6.79 6.19
N PHE A 129 2.79 7.18 7.18
CA PHE A 129 1.43 6.73 7.39
C PHE A 129 0.48 7.62 6.58
N THR A 130 -0.42 7.01 5.85
CA THR A 130 -1.38 7.72 5.00
C THR A 130 -2.82 7.35 5.34
N VAL A 131 -3.68 8.37 5.35
CA VAL A 131 -5.12 8.24 5.42
C VAL A 131 -5.69 8.74 4.10
N VAL A 132 -6.39 7.88 3.38
CA VAL A 132 -6.99 8.20 2.09
C VAL A 132 -8.47 7.85 2.13
N GLY A 133 -9.31 8.72 1.59
CA GLY A 133 -10.74 8.52 1.54
C GLY A 133 -11.33 8.93 0.19
N GLY A 134 -12.48 8.35 -0.15
CA GLY A 134 -13.26 8.76 -1.31
C GLY A 134 -12.82 8.15 -2.61
N SER A 135 -13.05 6.85 -2.79
CA SER A 135 -13.26 6.31 -4.13
C SER A 135 -14.71 6.54 -4.51
N THR A 136 -14.97 7.30 -5.57
CA THR A 136 -16.31 7.63 -6.06
C THR A 136 -17.08 6.45 -6.68
N ARG A 137 -16.71 5.21 -6.36
CA ARG A 137 -17.47 4.02 -6.76
C ARG A 137 -18.67 3.71 -5.86
N CYS A 138 -18.98 4.54 -4.86
CA CYS A 138 -20.30 4.48 -4.25
C CYS A 138 -21.32 5.11 -5.22
N ALA A 139 -21.86 4.29 -6.12
CA ALA A 139 -22.81 4.72 -7.16
C ALA A 139 -24.13 5.34 -6.60
N ASP A 140 -24.31 5.32 -5.28
CA ASP A 140 -25.51 5.84 -4.60
C ASP A 140 -25.34 7.22 -3.97
N SER A 141 -24.13 7.79 -3.93
CA SER A 141 -23.93 9.12 -3.33
C SER A 141 -24.56 10.27 -4.14
N ARG A 142 -24.99 10.05 -5.38
CA ARG A 142 -25.73 11.04 -6.17
C ARG A 142 -27.14 11.33 -5.65
N LYS A 143 -27.69 10.48 -4.77
CA LYS A 143 -29.04 10.67 -4.20
C LYS A 143 -29.07 11.39 -2.85
N LEU A 144 -27.93 11.54 -2.16
CA LEU A 144 -27.89 12.01 -0.77
C LEU A 144 -27.44 13.47 -0.57
N VAL A 145 -26.92 14.16 -1.58
CA VAL A 145 -26.48 15.56 -1.41
C VAL A 145 -27.08 16.47 -2.45
N ARG A 146 -28.34 16.89 -2.24
CA ARG A 146 -28.89 18.16 -2.73
C ARG A 146 -28.48 19.29 -1.78
N GLY A 147 -27.19 19.48 -1.58
CA GLY A 147 -26.64 20.60 -0.84
C GLY A 147 -25.29 20.95 -1.42
N ARG A 148 -25.16 22.13 -2.03
CA ARG A 148 -23.91 22.67 -2.55
C ARG A 148 -22.98 22.96 -1.36
N VAL A 149 -22.11 22.02 -0.99
CA VAL A 149 -20.90 22.32 -0.24
C VAL A 149 -19.76 22.28 -1.23
N ARG A 150 -19.22 23.46 -1.59
CA ARG A 150 -17.96 23.55 -2.33
C ARG A 150 -16.85 23.15 -1.37
N PRO A 151 -16.01 22.12 -1.68
CA PRO A 151 -14.83 21.86 -0.88
C PRO A 151 -13.86 23.03 -1.05
N THR A 152 -13.53 23.70 0.04
CA THR A 152 -12.42 24.63 0.13
C THR A 152 -11.13 23.83 0.29
N GLY A 153 -10.63 23.28 -0.78
CA GLY A 153 -9.38 22.53 -0.84
C GLY A 153 -9.18 22.07 -2.27
N GLY A 154 -7.97 22.24 -2.80
CA GLY A 154 -7.63 22.03 -4.20
C GLY A 154 -8.27 20.78 -4.80
N LEU A 155 -8.69 20.90 -6.05
CA LEU A 155 -9.32 19.86 -6.87
C LEU A 155 -8.48 18.60 -6.88
N LEU A 156 -8.75 17.68 -5.93
CA LEU A 156 -8.37 16.28 -6.06
C LEU A 156 -9.25 15.70 -7.17
N GLY A 157 -8.65 15.18 -8.24
CA GLY A 157 -9.35 14.66 -9.41
C GLY A 157 -10.32 13.52 -9.06
N ARG A 158 -11.12 13.09 -10.04
CA ARG A 158 -12.14 12.05 -9.88
C ARG A 158 -11.55 10.79 -9.23
N GLY A 159 -11.78 10.57 -7.91
CA GLY A 159 -11.40 9.29 -7.28
C GLY A 159 -10.94 9.38 -5.82
N VAL A 160 -10.14 10.37 -5.42
CA VAL A 160 -9.69 10.56 -4.03
C VAL A 160 -10.19 11.90 -3.52
N SER A 161 -11.02 11.89 -2.46
CA SER A 161 -11.59 13.11 -1.86
C SER A 161 -10.77 13.65 -0.71
N THR A 162 -10.05 12.78 0.01
CA THR A 162 -9.20 13.15 1.14
C THR A 162 -7.87 12.42 1.08
N PHE A 163 -6.80 13.14 1.38
CA PHE A 163 -5.46 12.59 1.50
C PHE A 163 -4.73 13.28 2.65
N GLN A 164 -4.23 12.49 3.58
CA GLN A 164 -3.42 12.95 4.71
C GLN A 164 -2.20 12.05 4.82
N ARG A 165 -1.04 12.66 5.12
CA ARG A 165 0.23 11.95 5.32
C ARG A 165 0.87 12.39 6.63
N PHE A 166 1.37 11.43 7.39
CA PHE A 166 2.06 11.66 8.65
C PHE A 166 3.38 10.89 8.70
N GLU A 167 4.39 11.48 9.28
CA GLU A 167 5.67 10.80 9.50
C GLU A 167 5.56 9.76 10.61
N VAL A 168 6.12 8.58 10.35
CA VAL A 168 6.20 7.50 11.33
C VAL A 168 7.54 7.55 12.04
N SER A 169 7.52 7.43 13.39
CA SER A 169 8.74 7.41 14.18
C SER A 169 9.65 6.25 13.78
N PRO A 170 10.96 6.45 13.70
CA PRO A 170 11.92 5.39 13.43
C PRO A 170 12.02 4.36 14.60
N ARG A 171 11.40 4.63 15.75
CA ARG A 171 11.31 3.70 16.88
C ARG A 171 10.31 2.56 16.64
N LEU A 172 9.37 2.75 15.69
CA LEU A 172 8.33 1.75 15.40
C LEU A 172 8.85 0.71 14.41
N TYR A 173 8.81 -0.56 14.79
CA TYR A 173 9.15 -1.69 13.95
C TYR A 173 7.89 -2.33 13.35
N PHE A 174 8.03 -2.78 12.12
CA PHE A 174 7.07 -3.60 11.40
C PHE A 174 7.68 -4.97 11.19
N VAL A 175 7.06 -5.97 11.77
CA VAL A 175 7.48 -7.38 11.68
C VAL A 175 6.54 -8.08 10.72
N LEU A 176 7.05 -8.47 9.56
CA LEU A 176 6.28 -9.11 8.51
C LEU A 176 6.52 -10.62 8.55
N PHE A 177 5.46 -11.38 8.76
CA PHE A 177 5.45 -12.81 8.50
C PHE A 177 4.92 -13.03 7.08
N VAL A 178 5.79 -13.50 6.19
CA VAL A 178 5.50 -13.69 4.75
C VAL A 178 5.47 -15.19 4.47
N PRO A 179 4.28 -15.81 4.45
CA PRO A 179 4.14 -17.22 4.11
C PRO A 179 4.31 -17.43 2.59
N ASP A 180 4.68 -18.64 2.20
CA ASP A 180 4.67 -19.02 0.79
C ASP A 180 3.25 -19.39 0.32
N LEU A 181 2.37 -18.40 0.34
CA LEU A 181 0.96 -18.49 -0.03
C LEU A 181 0.56 -17.28 -0.86
N GLU A 182 0.28 -17.48 -2.14
CA GLU A 182 -0.21 -16.40 -3.01
C GLU A 182 -1.72 -16.17 -2.87
N ILE A 183 -2.09 -14.91 -2.64
CA ILE A 183 -3.49 -14.50 -2.63
C ILE A 183 -3.69 -13.34 -3.61
N ARG A 184 -4.42 -13.61 -4.68
CA ARG A 184 -4.82 -12.56 -5.62
C ARG A 184 -5.85 -11.65 -4.97
N THR A 185 -5.67 -10.33 -5.08
CA THR A 185 -6.58 -9.32 -4.50
C THR A 185 -8.02 -9.52 -4.94
N SER A 186 -8.25 -9.89 -6.22
CA SER A 186 -9.59 -10.17 -6.74
C SER A 186 -10.27 -11.35 -6.01
N ARG A 187 -9.53 -12.41 -5.65
CA ARG A 187 -10.05 -13.55 -4.86
C ARG A 187 -10.38 -13.11 -3.43
N ALA A 188 -9.48 -12.36 -2.79
CA ALA A 188 -9.70 -11.87 -1.42
C ALA A 188 -10.91 -10.93 -1.31
N ARG A 189 -11.16 -10.11 -2.34
CA ARG A 189 -12.31 -9.20 -2.37
C ARG A 189 -13.66 -9.92 -2.55
N LYS A 190 -13.70 -11.04 -3.28
CA LYS A 190 -14.92 -11.84 -3.47
C LYS A 190 -15.47 -12.46 -2.17
N LEU A 191 -14.65 -12.55 -1.12
CA LEU A 191 -15.07 -13.09 0.18
C LEU A 191 -15.75 -12.05 1.07
N LEU A 192 -15.69 -10.78 0.71
CA LEU A 192 -16.24 -9.72 1.54
C LEU A 192 -17.77 -9.72 1.47
N PRO A 193 -18.47 -9.54 2.60
CA PRO A 193 -19.91 -9.43 2.61
C PRO A 193 -20.36 -8.13 1.96
N SER A 194 -21.53 -8.15 1.34
CA SER A 194 -22.15 -6.94 0.79
C SER A 194 -22.75 -6.02 1.84
N LYS A 195 -23.00 -6.55 3.05
CA LYS A 195 -23.59 -5.82 4.19
C LYS A 195 -22.91 -6.23 5.48
N ILE A 196 -22.82 -5.28 6.44
CA ILE A 196 -22.38 -5.52 7.81
C ILE A 196 -23.39 -4.89 8.77
N SER A 197 -23.39 -5.30 10.05
CA SER A 197 -24.25 -4.70 11.05
C SER A 197 -23.78 -3.27 11.42
N HIS A 198 -24.71 -2.42 11.87
CA HIS A 198 -24.38 -1.10 12.40
C HIS A 198 -23.34 -1.18 13.54
N ALA A 199 -23.49 -2.13 14.46
CA ALA A 199 -22.56 -2.31 15.56
C ALA A 199 -21.13 -2.64 15.05
N ALA A 200 -21.00 -3.53 14.06
CA ALA A 200 -19.73 -3.85 13.43
C ALA A 200 -19.11 -2.62 12.73
N ALA A 201 -19.94 -1.83 12.03
CA ALA A 201 -19.48 -0.61 11.36
C ALA A 201 -18.96 0.43 12.36
N VAL A 202 -19.70 0.68 13.46
CA VAL A 202 -19.29 1.62 14.51
C VAL A 202 -18.01 1.17 15.19
N ALA A 203 -17.90 -0.12 15.58
CA ALA A 203 -16.69 -0.66 16.20
C ALA A 203 -15.48 -0.55 15.27
N ASN A 204 -15.66 -0.86 13.99
CA ASN A 204 -14.60 -0.75 12.98
C ASN A 204 -14.14 0.71 12.79
N CYS A 205 -15.08 1.64 12.71
CA CYS A 205 -14.80 3.08 12.59
C CYS A 205 -14.03 3.59 13.83
N ALA A 206 -14.45 3.23 15.04
CA ALA A 206 -13.78 3.61 16.29
C ALA A 206 -12.32 3.11 16.31
N ASN A 207 -12.09 1.84 15.93
CA ASN A 207 -10.76 1.26 15.88
C ASN A 207 -9.87 1.93 14.80
N ALA A 208 -10.41 2.22 13.62
CA ALA A 208 -9.67 2.93 12.58
C ALA A 208 -9.28 4.36 13.02
N CYS A 209 -10.19 5.07 13.70
CA CYS A 209 -9.90 6.38 14.29
C CYS A 209 -8.82 6.28 15.38
N ALA A 210 -8.86 5.27 16.26
CA ALA A 210 -7.85 5.06 17.30
C ALA A 210 -6.46 4.84 16.69
N ILE A 211 -6.35 4.04 15.62
CA ILE A 211 -5.10 3.86 14.89
C ILE A 211 -4.62 5.19 14.29
N ALA A 212 -5.49 5.94 13.63
CA ALA A 212 -5.11 7.22 13.04
C ALA A 212 -4.59 8.20 14.12
N VAL A 213 -5.28 8.32 15.25
CA VAL A 213 -4.86 9.17 16.38
C VAL A 213 -3.52 8.72 16.95
N ALA A 214 -3.28 7.41 17.11
CA ALA A 214 -2.01 6.88 17.61
C ALA A 214 -0.83 7.23 16.69
N PHE A 215 -1.01 7.15 15.36
CA PHE A 215 0.02 7.54 14.40
C PHE A 215 0.25 9.04 14.37
N VAL A 216 -0.80 9.86 14.40
CA VAL A 216 -0.72 11.33 14.39
C VAL A 216 -0.05 11.88 15.65
N SER A 217 -0.45 11.38 16.82
CA SER A 217 0.13 11.77 18.11
C SER A 217 1.50 11.16 18.38
N LYS A 218 1.91 10.15 17.59
CA LYS A 218 3.11 9.31 17.81
C LYS A 218 3.10 8.58 19.17
N ASP A 219 1.93 8.46 19.80
CA ASP A 219 1.69 7.68 21.00
C ASP A 219 1.26 6.27 20.59
N TYR A 220 2.25 5.45 20.26
CA TYR A 220 2.01 4.13 19.70
C TYR A 220 1.49 3.09 20.69
N GLU A 221 1.58 3.33 22.02
CA GLU A 221 0.96 2.44 23.00
C GLU A 221 -0.58 2.40 22.83
N LYS A 222 -1.18 3.47 22.32
CA LYS A 222 -2.61 3.53 21.97
C LYS A 222 -3.04 2.61 20.83
N LEU A 223 -2.09 1.98 20.12
CA LEU A 223 -2.39 0.96 19.12
C LEU A 223 -2.89 -0.35 19.74
N ARG A 224 -2.65 -0.60 21.04
CA ARG A 224 -3.10 -1.82 21.72
C ARG A 224 -4.62 -1.94 21.68
N GLY A 225 -5.08 -3.09 21.17
CA GLY A 225 -6.52 -3.39 21.02
C GLY A 225 -7.22 -2.71 19.83
N ALA A 226 -6.56 -1.80 19.11
CA ALA A 226 -7.16 -1.06 18.00
C ALA A 226 -7.20 -1.84 16.66
N PHE A 227 -6.57 -3.02 16.56
CA PHE A 227 -6.48 -3.77 15.29
C PHE A 227 -7.64 -4.72 15.03
N ALA A 228 -8.66 -4.76 15.92
CA ALA A 228 -9.86 -5.54 15.68
C ALA A 228 -10.62 -5.01 14.46
N ASP A 229 -10.89 -5.91 13.51
CA ASP A 229 -11.51 -5.60 12.23
C ASP A 229 -12.75 -6.45 12.00
N TYR A 230 -13.79 -5.82 11.50
CA TYR A 230 -15.09 -6.43 11.22
C TYR A 230 -15.44 -6.40 9.73
N LEU A 231 -14.56 -5.81 8.89
CA LEU A 231 -14.83 -5.59 7.46
C LEU A 231 -14.20 -6.64 6.55
N HIS A 232 -12.97 -7.07 6.84
CA HIS A 232 -12.28 -7.93 5.88
C HIS A 232 -11.50 -9.10 6.49
N GLN A 233 -10.78 -8.94 7.60
CA GLN A 233 -9.93 -10.00 8.16
C GLN A 233 -10.72 -11.27 8.54
N PRO A 234 -11.91 -11.19 9.20
CA PRO A 234 -12.67 -12.39 9.55
C PRO A 234 -13.06 -13.23 8.34
N PHE A 235 -13.34 -12.58 7.22
CA PHE A 235 -13.72 -13.25 5.98
C PHE A 235 -12.52 -13.83 5.23
N ARG A 236 -11.40 -13.09 5.22
CA ARG A 236 -10.14 -13.50 4.60
C ARG A 236 -9.39 -14.58 5.39
N ALA A 237 -9.64 -14.71 6.68
CA ALA A 237 -9.11 -15.79 7.52
C ALA A 237 -9.42 -17.19 6.96
N LYS A 238 -10.51 -17.34 6.20
CA LYS A 238 -10.83 -18.58 5.48
C LYS A 238 -9.76 -19.02 4.47
N LEU A 239 -8.97 -18.07 3.96
CA LEU A 239 -7.84 -18.34 3.06
C LEU A 239 -6.52 -18.53 3.81
N ILE A 240 -6.44 -18.12 5.08
CA ILE A 240 -5.21 -18.03 5.87
C ILE A 240 -5.54 -18.59 7.26
N SER A 241 -5.61 -19.91 7.38
CA SER A 241 -6.06 -20.60 8.61
C SER A 241 -5.23 -20.27 9.85
N PHE A 242 -3.95 -19.96 9.66
CA PHE A 242 -3.03 -19.57 10.73
C PHE A 242 -3.13 -18.08 11.14
N LEU A 243 -3.91 -17.25 10.44
CA LEU A 243 -4.01 -15.81 10.71
C LEU A 243 -4.33 -15.49 12.19
N PRO A 244 -5.39 -16.06 12.81
CA PRO A 244 -5.71 -15.76 14.20
C PRO A 244 -4.59 -16.18 15.17
N GLY A 245 -4.02 -17.35 14.95
CA GLY A 245 -2.93 -17.86 15.79
C GLY A 245 -1.68 -16.99 15.73
N VAL A 246 -1.32 -16.49 14.53
CA VAL A 246 -0.16 -15.61 14.34
C VAL A 246 -0.38 -14.25 14.99
N ILE A 247 -1.59 -13.66 14.89
CA ILE A 247 -1.93 -12.41 15.55
C ILE A 247 -1.77 -12.56 17.08
N VAL A 248 -2.41 -13.56 17.67
CA VAL A 248 -2.33 -13.82 19.12
C VAL A 248 -0.89 -14.10 19.54
N GLY A 249 -0.13 -14.87 18.75
CA GLY A 249 1.28 -15.16 19.02
C GLY A 249 2.15 -13.91 19.04
N ALA A 250 1.92 -12.98 18.10
CA ALA A 250 2.64 -11.71 18.03
C ALA A 250 2.34 -10.82 19.26
N GLU A 251 1.07 -10.68 19.63
CA GLU A 251 0.62 -9.86 20.77
C GLU A 251 1.15 -10.42 22.10
N LYS A 252 1.08 -11.73 22.32
CA LYS A 252 1.69 -12.39 23.50
C LYS A 252 3.21 -12.20 23.57
N ALA A 253 3.88 -12.02 22.43
CA ALA A 253 5.30 -11.73 22.37
C ALA A 253 5.67 -10.26 22.60
N GLY A 254 4.67 -9.37 22.76
CA GLY A 254 4.84 -7.95 23.06
C GLY A 254 4.55 -7.01 21.90
N ALA A 255 4.00 -7.48 20.78
CA ALA A 255 3.52 -6.58 19.74
C ALA A 255 2.39 -5.68 20.29
N LEU A 256 2.32 -4.45 19.77
CA LEU A 256 1.22 -3.52 20.02
C LEU A 256 -0.08 -4.01 19.37
N GLY A 257 0.04 -4.79 18.32
CA GLY A 257 -1.00 -5.48 17.62
C GLY A 257 -0.47 -6.10 16.33
N ALA A 258 -1.31 -6.92 15.69
CA ALA A 258 -0.98 -7.53 14.41
C ALA A 258 -2.23 -7.63 13.52
N PHE A 259 -2.03 -7.63 12.22
CA PHE A 259 -3.10 -7.58 11.23
C PHE A 259 -2.68 -8.18 9.89
N LEU A 260 -3.65 -8.47 9.05
CA LEU A 260 -3.43 -8.91 7.67
C LEU A 260 -3.02 -7.72 6.79
N SER A 261 -1.85 -7.76 6.21
CA SER A 261 -1.35 -6.73 5.30
C SER A 261 -2.08 -6.78 3.95
N GLY A 262 -2.79 -5.72 3.61
CA GLY A 262 -3.53 -5.62 2.35
C GLY A 262 -4.51 -6.79 2.14
N SER A 263 -4.40 -7.46 1.00
CA SER A 263 -5.18 -8.67 0.70
C SER A 263 -4.61 -9.95 1.33
N GLY A 264 -3.44 -9.87 1.95
CA GLY A 264 -2.66 -11.01 2.42
C GLY A 264 -1.77 -11.58 1.31
N SER A 265 -1.04 -12.61 1.61
CA SER A 265 -1.02 -13.47 2.80
C SER A 265 -0.13 -12.96 3.95
N THR A 266 0.65 -11.91 3.75
CA THR A 266 1.53 -11.35 4.78
C THR A 266 0.72 -10.91 5.99
N ILE A 267 1.20 -11.27 7.19
CA ILE A 267 0.71 -10.76 8.46
C ILE A 267 1.76 -9.78 8.99
N CYS A 268 1.33 -8.58 9.33
CA CYS A 268 2.18 -7.52 9.86
C CYS A 268 1.90 -7.35 11.35
N ALA A 269 2.94 -7.38 12.19
CA ALA A 269 2.87 -6.97 13.58
C ALA A 269 3.64 -5.68 13.78
N ILE A 270 3.18 -4.83 14.69
CA ILE A 270 3.82 -3.57 15.03
C ILE A 270 4.35 -3.65 16.47
N THR A 271 5.59 -3.23 16.69
CA THR A 271 6.21 -3.23 18.02
C THR A 271 7.21 -2.08 18.20
N LEU A 272 7.38 -1.63 19.43
CA LEU A 272 8.42 -0.67 19.82
C LEU A 272 9.71 -1.35 20.28
N GLN A 273 9.62 -2.62 20.72
CA GLN A 273 10.72 -3.36 21.32
C GLN A 273 10.72 -4.81 20.88
N HIS A 274 11.88 -5.46 20.96
CA HIS A 274 12.06 -6.90 20.73
C HIS A 274 11.42 -7.46 19.45
N PRO A 275 11.66 -6.85 18.26
CA PRO A 275 11.02 -7.29 17.02
C PRO A 275 11.41 -8.75 16.66
N ASP A 276 12.61 -9.22 17.02
CA ASP A 276 13.05 -10.60 16.78
C ASP A 276 12.22 -11.61 17.59
N ARG A 277 11.88 -11.28 18.85
CA ARG A 277 11.00 -12.10 19.68
C ARG A 277 9.60 -12.21 19.06
N VAL A 278 9.07 -11.10 18.55
CA VAL A 278 7.79 -11.08 17.84
C VAL A 278 7.86 -11.93 16.58
N ALA A 279 8.90 -11.77 15.75
CA ALA A 279 9.11 -12.55 14.54
C ALA A 279 9.16 -14.06 14.82
N ALA A 280 9.92 -14.47 15.84
CA ALA A 280 10.00 -15.86 16.26
C ALA A 280 8.66 -16.43 16.74
N ALA A 281 7.86 -15.63 17.48
CA ALA A 281 6.55 -16.04 17.94
C ALA A 281 5.54 -16.19 16.78
N MET A 282 5.54 -15.28 15.82
CA MET A 282 4.72 -15.37 14.61
C MET A 282 5.04 -16.64 13.82
N LYS A 283 6.33 -16.93 13.63
CA LYS A 283 6.77 -18.15 12.90
C LYS A 283 6.33 -19.43 13.61
N ARG A 284 6.48 -19.51 14.93
CA ARG A 284 6.02 -20.66 15.72
C ARG A 284 4.50 -20.85 15.64
N ALA A 285 3.74 -19.75 15.76
CA ALA A 285 2.28 -19.82 15.73
C ALA A 285 1.72 -20.25 14.37
N ALA A 286 2.40 -19.92 13.29
CA ALA A 286 1.97 -20.29 11.92
C ALA A 286 2.16 -21.79 11.64
N ARG A 287 3.03 -22.51 12.38
CA ARG A 287 3.39 -23.92 12.13
C ARG A 287 3.74 -24.21 10.67
N SER A 288 4.23 -23.18 9.94
CA SER A 288 4.58 -23.28 8.51
C SER A 288 6.09 -23.32 8.34
N SER A 289 6.59 -24.34 7.65
CA SER A 289 8.01 -24.47 7.29
C SER A 289 8.41 -23.52 6.15
N LEU A 290 7.48 -23.22 5.24
CA LEU A 290 7.69 -22.36 4.07
C LEU A 290 7.22 -20.94 4.36
N SER A 291 8.05 -20.19 5.08
CA SER A 291 7.78 -18.79 5.40
C SER A 291 9.07 -18.04 5.70
N ARG A 292 9.07 -16.75 5.49
CA ARG A 292 10.15 -15.85 5.93
C ARG A 292 9.61 -14.74 6.82
N THR A 293 10.44 -14.23 7.71
CA THR A 293 10.15 -13.02 8.48
C THR A 293 11.03 -11.89 8.01
N ILE A 294 10.48 -10.68 7.94
CA ILE A 294 11.22 -9.47 7.60
C ILE A 294 10.92 -8.45 8.68
N ILE A 295 11.98 -7.95 9.33
CA ILE A 295 11.87 -6.84 10.27
C ILE A 295 12.26 -5.57 9.53
N THR A 296 11.39 -4.58 9.54
CA THR A 296 11.60 -3.32 8.82
C THR A 296 11.05 -2.13 9.60
N ARG A 297 11.20 -0.96 9.03
CA ARG A 297 10.66 0.31 9.57
C ARG A 297 9.86 1.03 8.49
N ALA A 298 9.12 2.06 8.88
CA ALA A 298 8.43 2.90 7.91
C ALA A 298 9.43 3.67 7.03
N ASP A 299 9.10 3.81 5.76
CA ASP A 299 9.74 4.75 4.85
C ASP A 299 8.96 6.07 4.85
N ASN A 300 9.59 7.16 5.24
CA ASN A 300 8.95 8.47 5.27
C ASN A 300 9.16 9.29 3.97
N ARG A 301 9.87 8.76 2.99
CA ARG A 301 10.23 9.48 1.74
C ARG A 301 9.30 9.18 0.58
N GLY A 302 8.82 7.92 0.50
CA GLY A 302 8.04 7.44 -0.63
C GLY A 302 8.89 7.18 -1.87
N THR A 303 8.27 7.30 -3.03
CA THR A 303 8.92 7.09 -4.32
C THR A 303 10.02 8.12 -4.58
N GLN A 304 11.18 7.66 -5.02
CA GLN A 304 12.36 8.48 -5.31
C GLN A 304 12.93 8.14 -6.68
N ILE A 305 13.26 9.17 -7.45
CA ILE A 305 14.05 9.04 -8.67
C ILE A 305 15.52 8.98 -8.25
N LEU A 306 16.22 7.93 -8.69
CA LEU A 306 17.64 7.76 -8.43
C LEU A 306 18.40 8.41 -9.59
N ASN A 307 19.02 9.56 -9.34
CA ASN A 307 19.92 10.16 -10.32
C ASN A 307 21.20 9.33 -10.40
N LEU A 308 21.49 8.75 -11.57
CA LEU A 308 22.77 8.07 -11.85
C LEU A 308 23.95 9.07 -12.01
N LYS A 309 23.97 10.17 -11.23
CA LYS A 309 25.10 11.09 -11.15
C LYS A 309 25.60 11.10 -9.72
N SER A 310 26.45 10.12 -9.37
CA SER A 310 27.51 10.22 -8.34
C SER A 310 28.07 8.84 -7.99
N GLU A 311 28.64 8.15 -8.98
CA GLU A 311 29.71 7.18 -8.76
C GLU A 311 30.61 7.25 -10.03
N ILE A 312 31.46 8.26 -10.07
CA ILE A 312 32.72 8.30 -10.78
C ILE A 312 33.78 8.75 -9.79
#